data_662fd551a3c8f0c25c7c6d9d02b06c61
#
_entry.id   662fd551a3c8f0c25c7c6d9d02b06c61
#
_cell.length_a   1.000
_cell.length_b   1.000
_cell.length_c   1.000
_cell.angle_alpha   90.00
_cell.angle_beta   90.00
_cell.angle_gamma   90.00
#
_symmetry.space_group_name_H-M   'P 1'
#
loop_
_entity.id
_entity.type
_entity.pdbx_description
1 polymer ?
#
loop_
_entity_poly.entity_id
_entity_poly.type
_entity_poly.pdbx_seq_one_letter_code
_entity_poly.pdbx_strand_id
1 'polypeptide(L)'
;MALGQCVRGFRNAMRPLILVDGTTLKARYGGKLIIATCQDANIQIYPLAFGIVDGENDVAMSWFFTKLREVIGDVENLAFVTDRGQSIINGIAEVFPEAHHGYCMYHIQGNLKTRYRGNDVVALFRRTAGAYSFEEFDKFMVEIDSKSHAAWEYLTEMGIEHWARSHFPGRRYNMMTSNNAESLNTLFKKDRELPILAMIENIRDKLQQWFHDRREESQSYASVLTPAQEDKLFKTLDVARKVYVEPLDQLRFSVRYARNFGYIVDLNDNTCTCRRFQLESFPCTHAVAVAIHRGLPPHTLCSVYYMTDYWRAAYAETIFHVPNEVEWEVPDHILPLNNLLPPAIGPRTPGRTRTSRIPSTEEFSPPS
;
A
#
# COMPACT_ATOMS: atom_id res chain seq x y z
N MET A 1 -9.82 -8.84 -13.90
CA MET A 1 -9.50 -10.19 -13.35
C MET A 1 -9.24 -10.06 -11.86
N ALA A 2 -9.95 -10.81 -11.06
CA ALA A 2 -9.64 -11.02 -9.64
C ALA A 2 -9.79 -12.53 -9.39
N LEU A 3 -8.74 -13.19 -8.94
CA LEU A 3 -8.79 -14.61 -8.64
C LEU A 3 -9.43 -14.83 -7.27
N GLY A 4 -10.33 -15.81 -7.15
CA GLY A 4 -11.03 -16.10 -5.91
C GLY A 4 -10.09 -16.33 -4.72
N GLN A 5 -8.96 -17.00 -4.96
CA GLN A 5 -7.91 -17.24 -3.97
C GLN A 5 -7.29 -15.93 -3.46
N CYS A 6 -7.01 -14.98 -4.37
CA CYS A 6 -6.48 -13.65 -4.01
C CYS A 6 -7.51 -12.86 -3.18
N VAL A 7 -8.79 -12.91 -3.56
CA VAL A 7 -9.88 -12.21 -2.86
C VAL A 7 -10.08 -12.77 -1.44
N ARG A 8 -10.15 -14.11 -1.31
CA ARG A 8 -10.34 -14.75 -0.01
C ARG A 8 -9.15 -14.56 0.91
N GLY A 9 -7.91 -14.65 0.36
CA GLY A 9 -6.70 -14.34 1.13
C GLY A 9 -6.67 -12.88 1.60
N PHE A 10 -7.12 -11.93 0.76
CA PHE A 10 -7.29 -10.54 1.17
C PHE A 10 -8.27 -10.39 2.34
N ARG A 11 -9.47 -10.94 2.20
CA ARG A 11 -10.54 -10.83 3.23
C ARG A 11 -10.14 -11.46 4.56
N ASN A 12 -9.40 -12.56 4.53
CA ASN A 12 -9.07 -13.34 5.71
C ASN A 12 -7.77 -12.91 6.41
N ALA A 13 -6.83 -12.33 5.66
CA ALA A 13 -5.46 -12.20 6.17
C ALA A 13 -4.77 -10.86 5.90
N MET A 14 -5.33 -9.98 5.05
CA MET A 14 -4.67 -8.73 4.72
C MET A 14 -5.15 -7.57 5.58
N ARG A 15 -4.26 -6.62 5.80
CA ARG A 15 -4.62 -5.30 6.31
C ARG A 15 -5.61 -4.65 5.35
N PRO A 16 -6.64 -3.96 5.84
CA PRO A 16 -7.63 -3.31 4.99
C PRO A 16 -7.05 -2.05 4.31
N LEU A 17 -6.01 -2.24 3.50
CA LEU A 17 -5.33 -1.19 2.77
C LEU A 17 -5.00 -1.66 1.36
N ILE A 18 -5.57 -1.01 0.36
CA ILE A 18 -5.41 -1.32 -1.05
C ILE A 18 -4.63 -0.20 -1.75
N LEU A 19 -3.60 -0.58 -2.46
CA LEU A 19 -2.78 0.32 -3.28
C LEU A 19 -3.22 0.16 -4.72
N VAL A 20 -3.60 1.25 -5.39
CA VAL A 20 -4.04 1.20 -6.79
C VAL A 20 -3.16 2.11 -7.64
N ASP A 21 -2.77 1.60 -8.80
CA ASP A 21 -2.01 2.34 -9.79
C ASP A 21 -2.40 1.91 -11.22
N GLY A 22 -2.34 2.83 -12.16
CA GLY A 22 -2.67 2.62 -13.55
C GLY A 22 -1.44 2.71 -14.46
N THR A 23 -1.36 1.82 -15.45
CA THR A 23 -0.27 1.84 -16.43
C THR A 23 -0.76 1.65 -17.86
N THR A 24 -0.10 2.26 -18.81
CA THR A 24 -0.48 2.19 -20.22
C THR A 24 -0.12 0.85 -20.83
N LEU A 25 -1.08 0.22 -21.50
CA LEU A 25 -0.85 -0.93 -22.37
C LEU A 25 -0.13 -0.47 -23.65
N LYS A 26 0.81 -1.27 -24.10
CA LYS A 26 1.59 -0.98 -25.30
C LYS A 26 1.21 -1.89 -26.48
N ALA A 27 0.24 -2.78 -26.27
CA ALA A 27 -0.32 -3.66 -27.29
C ALA A 27 -1.07 -2.85 -28.37
N ARG A 28 -1.45 -3.52 -29.47
CA ARG A 28 -2.06 -2.94 -30.65
C ARG A 28 -3.24 -2.02 -30.36
N TYR A 29 -4.09 -2.36 -29.41
CA TYR A 29 -5.33 -1.63 -29.12
C TYR A 29 -5.19 -0.55 -28.04
N GLY A 30 -4.02 -0.45 -27.39
CA GLY A 30 -3.80 0.51 -26.33
C GLY A 30 -4.59 0.21 -25.07
N GLY A 31 -4.98 1.26 -24.34
CA GLY A 31 -5.72 1.17 -23.08
C GLY A 31 -4.82 1.24 -21.86
N LYS A 32 -5.42 0.97 -20.70
CA LYS A 32 -4.76 0.99 -19.40
C LYS A 32 -4.95 -0.33 -18.66
N LEU A 33 -3.91 -0.75 -17.96
CA LEU A 33 -3.98 -1.80 -16.95
C LEU A 33 -4.02 -1.14 -15.58
N ILE A 34 -5.11 -1.32 -14.85
CA ILE A 34 -5.28 -0.87 -13.47
C ILE A 34 -4.95 -2.04 -12.56
N ILE A 35 -4.09 -1.83 -11.57
CA ILE A 35 -3.65 -2.86 -10.64
C ILE A 35 -4.04 -2.45 -9.22
N ALA A 36 -4.76 -3.31 -8.52
CA ALA A 36 -5.01 -3.22 -7.08
C ALA A 36 -4.14 -4.25 -6.35
N THR A 37 -3.40 -3.79 -5.36
CA THR A 37 -2.49 -4.61 -4.54
C THR A 37 -2.65 -4.33 -3.07
N CYS A 38 -2.22 -5.29 -2.26
CA CYS A 38 -2.06 -5.14 -0.82
C CYS A 38 -0.61 -5.50 -0.44
N GLN A 39 -0.36 -5.59 0.84
CA GLN A 39 0.90 -6.09 1.37
C GLN A 39 0.61 -7.18 2.39
N ASP A 40 1.25 -8.33 2.26
CA ASP A 40 1.10 -9.43 3.20
C ASP A 40 1.83 -9.19 4.55
N ALA A 41 1.72 -10.14 5.46
CA ALA A 41 2.34 -10.04 6.77
C ALA A 41 3.88 -9.97 6.71
N ASN A 42 4.50 -10.55 5.66
CA ASN A 42 5.95 -10.54 5.44
C ASN A 42 6.43 -9.37 4.56
N ILE A 43 5.61 -8.32 4.43
CA ILE A 43 5.92 -7.10 3.64
C ILE A 43 6.06 -7.37 2.13
N GLN A 44 5.62 -8.52 1.64
CA GLN A 44 5.62 -8.86 0.22
C GLN A 44 4.38 -8.27 -0.48
N ILE A 45 4.51 -7.98 -1.78
CA ILE A 45 3.39 -7.48 -2.60
C ILE A 45 2.36 -8.59 -2.75
N TYR A 46 1.11 -8.30 -2.38
CA TYR A 46 -0.03 -9.20 -2.57
C TYR A 46 -0.92 -8.68 -3.69
N PRO A 47 -0.97 -9.34 -4.85
CA PRO A 47 -1.83 -8.92 -5.96
C PRO A 47 -3.29 -9.26 -5.64
N LEU A 48 -4.20 -8.28 -5.79
CA LEU A 48 -5.62 -8.45 -5.49
C LEU A 48 -6.48 -8.50 -6.76
N ALA A 49 -6.37 -7.48 -7.60
CA ALA A 49 -7.19 -7.38 -8.80
C ALA A 49 -6.48 -6.62 -9.93
N PHE A 50 -6.87 -6.95 -11.16
CA PHE A 50 -6.38 -6.32 -12.39
C PHE A 50 -7.58 -5.92 -13.25
N GLY A 51 -7.63 -4.66 -13.71
CA GLY A 51 -8.63 -4.16 -14.63
C GLY A 51 -7.98 -3.72 -15.94
N ILE A 52 -8.62 -4.04 -17.06
CA ILE A 52 -8.22 -3.55 -18.38
C ILE A 52 -9.31 -2.61 -18.85
N VAL A 53 -8.94 -1.36 -19.11
CA VAL A 53 -9.86 -0.29 -19.50
C VAL A 53 -9.31 0.46 -20.72
N ASP A 54 -10.17 1.15 -21.45
CA ASP A 54 -9.79 1.96 -22.60
C ASP A 54 -8.96 3.19 -22.24
N GLY A 55 -9.25 3.79 -21.09
CA GLY A 55 -8.58 4.96 -20.56
C GLY A 55 -8.83 5.16 -19.08
N GLU A 56 -8.10 6.09 -18.48
CA GLU A 56 -8.26 6.48 -17.08
C GLU A 56 -9.23 7.66 -16.99
N ASN A 57 -10.52 7.35 -17.09
CA ASN A 57 -11.64 8.28 -17.02
C ASN A 57 -12.65 7.85 -15.95
N ASP A 58 -13.61 8.72 -15.62
CA ASP A 58 -14.56 8.47 -14.52
C ASP A 58 -15.37 7.18 -14.73
N VAL A 59 -15.83 6.91 -15.95
CA VAL A 59 -16.63 5.72 -16.27
C VAL A 59 -15.82 4.45 -16.05
N ALA A 60 -14.57 4.43 -16.53
CA ALA A 60 -13.68 3.29 -16.39
C ALA A 60 -13.28 3.04 -14.92
N MET A 61 -13.02 4.11 -14.15
CA MET A 61 -12.66 3.99 -12.73
C MET A 61 -13.86 3.58 -11.88
N SER A 62 -15.04 4.18 -12.09
CA SER A 62 -16.27 3.76 -11.42
C SER A 62 -16.56 2.28 -11.68
N TRP A 63 -16.45 1.82 -12.94
CA TRP A 63 -16.59 0.40 -13.30
C TRP A 63 -15.56 -0.47 -12.56
N PHE A 64 -14.28 -0.09 -12.57
CA PHE A 64 -13.22 -0.87 -11.90
C PHE A 64 -13.49 -1.01 -10.40
N PHE A 65 -13.79 0.09 -9.72
CA PHE A 65 -14.06 0.07 -8.27
C PHE A 65 -15.36 -0.65 -7.94
N THR A 66 -16.40 -0.54 -8.78
CA THR A 66 -17.64 -1.32 -8.63
C THR A 66 -17.34 -2.82 -8.69
N LYS A 67 -16.57 -3.27 -9.70
CA LYS A 67 -16.16 -4.68 -9.80
C LYS A 67 -15.25 -5.13 -8.67
N LEU A 68 -14.41 -4.24 -8.16
CA LEU A 68 -13.60 -4.51 -6.98
C LEU A 68 -14.49 -4.69 -5.74
N ARG A 69 -15.48 -3.82 -5.52
CA ARG A 69 -16.42 -3.91 -4.39
C ARG A 69 -17.27 -5.18 -4.45
N GLU A 70 -17.75 -5.56 -5.63
CA GLU A 70 -18.51 -6.81 -5.84
C GLU A 70 -17.74 -8.04 -5.34
N VAL A 71 -16.42 -8.08 -5.53
CA VAL A 71 -15.60 -9.26 -5.16
C VAL A 71 -15.07 -9.19 -3.73
N ILE A 72 -14.64 -8.01 -3.24
CA ILE A 72 -14.10 -7.91 -1.87
C ILE A 72 -15.21 -7.73 -0.82
N GLY A 73 -16.41 -7.29 -1.21
CA GLY A 73 -17.50 -6.95 -0.29
C GLY A 73 -17.21 -5.71 0.54
N ASP A 74 -17.97 -5.56 1.63
CA ASP A 74 -17.74 -4.49 2.60
C ASP A 74 -16.56 -4.88 3.51
N VAL A 75 -15.60 -3.98 3.62
CA VAL A 75 -14.38 -4.16 4.42
C VAL A 75 -14.29 -3.01 5.43
N GLU A 76 -14.32 -3.37 6.70
CA GLU A 76 -14.25 -2.39 7.78
C GLU A 76 -12.91 -1.63 7.78
N ASN A 77 -12.97 -0.32 8.01
CA ASN A 77 -11.80 0.56 8.03
C ASN A 77 -10.90 0.49 6.77
N LEU A 78 -11.53 0.21 5.62
CA LEU A 78 -10.83 0.16 4.34
C LEU A 78 -10.16 1.50 4.03
N ALA A 79 -8.94 1.43 3.55
CA ALA A 79 -8.23 2.59 3.04
C ALA A 79 -7.63 2.28 1.65
N PHE A 80 -7.53 3.32 0.84
CA PHE A 80 -6.84 3.28 -0.46
C PHE A 80 -5.62 4.20 -0.43
N VAL A 81 -4.57 3.83 -1.15
CA VAL A 81 -3.46 4.73 -1.49
C VAL A 81 -3.26 4.70 -3.00
N THR A 82 -3.41 5.84 -3.64
CA THR A 82 -3.33 5.97 -5.10
C THR A 82 -2.53 7.21 -5.50
N ASP A 83 -2.30 7.39 -6.78
CA ASP A 83 -1.97 8.71 -7.29
C ASP A 83 -3.17 9.67 -7.13
N ARG A 84 -3.03 10.91 -7.61
CA ARG A 84 -4.09 11.93 -7.53
C ARG A 84 -4.84 12.08 -8.85
N GLY A 85 -5.03 11.01 -9.60
CA GLY A 85 -5.89 11.01 -10.78
C GLY A 85 -7.33 11.35 -10.37
N GLN A 86 -7.92 12.41 -10.96
CA GLN A 86 -9.26 12.85 -10.57
C GLN A 86 -10.29 11.73 -10.76
N SER A 87 -10.22 10.97 -11.81
CA SER A 87 -11.09 9.83 -12.07
C SER A 87 -10.97 8.71 -11.01
N ILE A 88 -9.77 8.51 -10.45
CA ILE A 88 -9.55 7.56 -9.36
C ILE A 88 -10.19 8.10 -8.07
N ILE A 89 -10.00 9.40 -7.77
CA ILE A 89 -10.61 10.05 -6.61
C ILE A 89 -12.13 9.95 -6.68
N ASN A 90 -12.72 10.31 -7.82
CA ASN A 90 -14.15 10.25 -8.04
C ASN A 90 -14.70 8.82 -7.91
N GLY A 91 -14.02 7.84 -8.53
CA GLY A 91 -14.45 6.44 -8.48
C GLY A 91 -14.40 5.84 -7.08
N ILE A 92 -13.38 6.16 -6.27
CA ILE A 92 -13.31 5.72 -4.86
C ILE A 92 -14.43 6.39 -4.05
N ALA A 93 -14.62 7.70 -4.17
CA ALA A 93 -15.65 8.43 -3.43
C ALA A 93 -17.07 7.95 -3.78
N GLU A 94 -17.34 7.60 -5.04
CA GLU A 94 -18.63 7.08 -5.49
C GLU A 94 -18.88 5.65 -4.98
N VAL A 95 -17.90 4.77 -5.11
CA VAL A 95 -18.10 3.32 -4.88
C VAL A 95 -17.79 2.91 -3.43
N PHE A 96 -16.85 3.57 -2.79
CA PHE A 96 -16.40 3.28 -1.41
C PHE A 96 -16.47 4.55 -0.54
N PRO A 97 -17.65 5.16 -0.35
CA PRO A 97 -17.77 6.43 0.39
C PRO A 97 -17.30 6.34 1.85
N GLU A 98 -17.29 5.14 2.44
CA GLU A 98 -16.83 4.89 3.81
C GLU A 98 -15.31 4.67 3.90
N ALA A 99 -14.63 4.50 2.75
CA ALA A 99 -13.21 4.22 2.75
C ALA A 99 -12.37 5.50 2.89
N HIS A 100 -11.25 5.39 3.59
CA HIS A 100 -10.27 6.47 3.67
C HIS A 100 -9.40 6.49 2.42
N HIS A 101 -9.17 7.66 1.84
CA HIS A 101 -8.35 7.78 0.64
C HIS A 101 -7.08 8.60 0.91
N GLY A 102 -5.93 7.94 0.79
CA GLY A 102 -4.62 8.57 0.90
C GLY A 102 -3.92 8.72 -0.44
N TYR A 103 -3.19 9.82 -0.62
CA TYR A 103 -2.42 10.08 -1.82
C TYR A 103 -1.00 9.54 -1.68
N CYS A 104 -0.46 9.02 -2.79
CA CYS A 104 0.89 8.53 -2.88
C CYS A 104 1.90 9.66 -2.68
N MET A 105 2.72 9.55 -1.66
CA MET A 105 3.75 10.54 -1.32
C MET A 105 4.79 10.70 -2.45
N TYR A 106 5.09 9.62 -3.19
CA TYR A 106 6.06 9.66 -4.28
C TYR A 106 5.60 10.57 -5.44
N HIS A 107 4.32 10.49 -5.82
CA HIS A 107 3.75 11.36 -6.86
C HIS A 107 3.71 12.83 -6.43
N ILE A 108 3.36 13.11 -5.17
CA ILE A 108 3.40 14.47 -4.63
C ILE A 108 4.83 15.01 -4.65
N GLN A 109 5.80 14.21 -4.22
CA GLN A 109 7.21 14.57 -4.26
C GLN A 109 7.70 14.89 -5.67
N GLY A 110 7.29 14.10 -6.66
CA GLY A 110 7.58 14.36 -8.08
C GLY A 110 7.04 15.71 -8.56
N ASN A 111 5.81 16.04 -8.17
CA ASN A 111 5.19 17.33 -8.47
C ASN A 111 5.92 18.49 -7.79
N LEU A 112 6.27 18.35 -6.52
CA LEU A 112 7.04 19.36 -5.79
C LEU A 112 8.41 19.60 -6.46
N LYS A 113 9.11 18.54 -6.82
CA LYS A 113 10.41 18.63 -7.51
C LYS A 113 10.32 19.35 -8.86
N THR A 114 9.21 19.18 -9.56
CA THR A 114 8.99 19.79 -10.88
C THR A 114 8.57 21.26 -10.78
N ARG A 115 7.70 21.58 -9.81
CA ARG A 115 7.09 22.91 -9.66
C ARG A 115 7.95 23.87 -8.86
N TYR A 116 8.59 23.38 -7.79
CA TYR A 116 9.34 24.18 -6.84
C TYR A 116 10.82 23.80 -6.90
N ARG A 117 11.64 24.66 -7.49
CA ARG A 117 13.08 24.43 -7.63
C ARG A 117 13.74 24.46 -6.24
N GLY A 118 14.28 23.31 -5.82
CA GLY A 118 15.05 23.18 -4.56
C GLY A 118 14.83 21.80 -3.92
N ASN A 119 15.92 21.12 -3.57
CA ASN A 119 15.86 19.82 -2.90
C ASN A 119 15.36 19.94 -1.45
N ASP A 120 15.48 21.13 -0.83
CA ASP A 120 15.11 21.37 0.57
C ASP A 120 13.61 21.18 0.82
N VAL A 121 12.74 21.71 -0.06
CA VAL A 121 11.29 21.57 0.06
C VAL A 121 10.87 20.10 -0.03
N VAL A 122 11.50 19.33 -0.93
CA VAL A 122 11.22 17.90 -1.09
C VAL A 122 11.66 17.11 0.16
N ALA A 123 12.81 17.42 0.72
CA ALA A 123 13.28 16.78 1.95
C ALA A 123 12.38 17.10 3.15
N LEU A 124 11.96 18.37 3.28
CA LEU A 124 11.01 18.80 4.30
C LEU A 124 9.65 18.11 4.12
N PHE A 125 9.13 18.07 2.89
CA PHE A 125 7.88 17.37 2.60
C PHE A 125 7.92 15.91 3.07
N ARG A 126 9.01 15.16 2.79
CA ARG A 126 9.14 13.78 3.27
C ARG A 126 9.05 13.67 4.79
N ARG A 127 9.71 14.59 5.51
CA ARG A 127 9.65 14.63 6.98
C ARG A 127 8.25 14.97 7.46
N THR A 128 7.61 15.97 6.86
CA THR A 128 6.24 16.38 7.18
C THR A 128 5.23 15.25 6.95
N ALA A 129 5.25 14.67 5.75
CA ALA A 129 4.34 13.56 5.41
C ALA A 129 4.56 12.34 6.30
N GLY A 130 5.81 12.08 6.71
CA GLY A 130 6.19 10.97 7.58
C GLY A 130 6.05 11.24 9.08
N ALA A 131 5.73 12.46 9.51
CA ALA A 131 5.57 12.81 10.92
C ALA A 131 4.49 11.98 11.60
N TYR A 132 4.75 11.52 12.82
CA TYR A 132 3.79 10.75 13.61
C TYR A 132 2.93 11.66 14.50
N SER A 133 3.48 12.71 15.07
CA SER A 133 2.75 13.67 15.91
C SER A 133 2.32 14.90 15.13
N PHE A 134 1.30 15.58 15.64
CA PHE A 134 0.83 16.85 15.08
C PHE A 134 1.89 17.93 15.25
N GLU A 135 2.55 17.98 16.41
CA GLU A 135 3.58 18.98 16.72
C GLU A 135 4.78 18.87 15.78
N GLU A 136 5.19 17.63 15.45
CA GLU A 136 6.27 17.39 14.49
C GLU A 136 5.86 17.83 13.09
N PHE A 137 4.62 17.51 12.68
CA PHE A 137 4.04 17.94 11.42
C PHE A 137 3.99 19.46 11.29
N ASP A 138 3.42 20.14 12.28
CA ASP A 138 3.28 21.61 12.29
C ASP A 138 4.64 22.31 12.21
N LYS A 139 5.62 21.82 12.95
CA LYS A 139 6.99 22.33 12.88
C LYS A 139 7.54 22.27 11.45
N PHE A 140 7.40 21.15 10.76
CA PHE A 140 7.91 21.03 9.39
C PHE A 140 7.08 21.82 8.38
N MET A 141 5.78 21.97 8.59
CA MET A 141 4.93 22.82 7.74
C MET A 141 5.36 24.29 7.83
N VAL A 142 5.70 24.80 9.03
CA VAL A 142 6.27 26.14 9.21
C VAL A 142 7.62 26.26 8.49
N GLU A 143 8.48 25.24 8.54
CA GLU A 143 9.75 25.24 7.81
C GLU A 143 9.53 25.26 6.28
N ILE A 144 8.50 24.55 5.76
CA ILE A 144 8.14 24.58 4.32
C ILE A 144 7.68 25.98 3.93
N ASP A 145 6.79 26.59 4.72
CA ASP A 145 6.25 27.94 4.48
C ASP A 145 7.40 28.97 4.40
N SER A 146 8.32 28.92 5.35
CA SER A 146 9.50 29.81 5.37
C SER A 146 10.41 29.69 4.14
N LYS A 147 10.45 28.50 3.52
CA LYS A 147 11.27 28.23 2.32
C LYS A 147 10.52 28.49 1.01
N SER A 148 9.24 28.21 0.97
CA SER A 148 8.38 28.38 -0.19
C SER A 148 6.92 28.39 0.22
N HIS A 149 6.37 29.60 0.37
CA HIS A 149 4.95 29.79 0.67
C HIS A 149 4.05 29.11 -0.38
N ALA A 150 4.38 29.21 -1.68
CA ALA A 150 3.65 28.56 -2.74
C ALA A 150 3.64 27.01 -2.64
N ALA A 151 4.70 26.40 -2.10
CA ALA A 151 4.71 24.96 -1.82
C ALA A 151 3.83 24.62 -0.61
N TRP A 152 3.82 25.47 0.40
CA TRP A 152 2.96 25.34 1.56
C TRP A 152 1.48 25.44 1.17
N GLU A 153 1.09 26.46 0.38
CA GLU A 153 -0.27 26.60 -0.17
C GLU A 153 -0.69 25.36 -0.93
N TYR A 154 0.14 24.91 -1.89
CA TYR A 154 -0.14 23.71 -2.69
C TYR A 154 -0.37 22.45 -1.84
N LEU A 155 0.42 22.26 -0.78
CA LEU A 155 0.28 21.11 0.13
C LEU A 155 -0.98 21.22 1.00
N THR A 156 -1.33 22.44 1.43
CA THR A 156 -2.51 22.71 2.25
C THR A 156 -3.81 22.54 1.44
N GLU A 157 -3.86 23.09 0.23
CA GLU A 157 -5.02 22.97 -0.68
C GLU A 157 -5.29 21.52 -1.09
N MET A 158 -4.28 20.67 -1.04
CA MET A 158 -4.42 19.25 -1.37
C MET A 158 -5.25 18.44 -0.35
N GLY A 159 -5.48 18.99 0.85
CA GLY A 159 -6.06 18.30 1.99
C GLY A 159 -5.00 17.48 2.75
N ILE A 160 -4.62 17.98 3.90
CA ILE A 160 -3.54 17.41 4.74
C ILE A 160 -3.85 15.96 5.15
N GLU A 161 -5.12 15.66 5.37
CA GLU A 161 -5.64 14.35 5.75
C GLU A 161 -5.40 13.27 4.69
N HIS A 162 -5.16 13.65 3.44
CA HIS A 162 -4.91 12.67 2.37
C HIS A 162 -3.43 12.26 2.24
N TRP A 163 -2.48 13.08 2.70
CA TRP A 163 -1.07 12.79 2.48
C TRP A 163 -0.20 12.74 3.75
N ALA A 164 -0.61 13.39 4.82
CA ALA A 164 0.14 13.40 6.08
C ALA A 164 -0.24 12.21 6.96
N ARG A 165 0.75 11.44 7.41
CA ARG A 165 0.53 10.28 8.30
C ARG A 165 -0.20 10.66 9.58
N SER A 166 0.19 11.78 10.21
CA SER A 166 -0.37 12.23 11.49
C SER A 166 -1.84 12.62 11.40
N HIS A 167 -2.32 13.04 10.21
CA HIS A 167 -3.67 13.55 9.99
C HIS A 167 -4.58 12.56 9.23
N PHE A 168 -4.02 11.47 8.71
CA PHE A 168 -4.81 10.48 7.99
C PHE A 168 -5.85 9.84 8.92
N PRO A 169 -7.15 9.87 8.60
CA PRO A 169 -8.20 9.43 9.52
C PRO A 169 -8.25 7.90 9.72
N GLY A 170 -7.77 7.14 8.73
CA GLY A 170 -7.67 5.68 8.78
C GLY A 170 -6.29 5.18 9.20
N ARG A 171 -5.97 3.94 8.81
CA ARG A 171 -4.65 3.33 9.05
C ARG A 171 -3.93 3.09 7.74
N ARG A 172 -2.77 3.69 7.57
CA ARG A 172 -1.88 3.45 6.41
C ARG A 172 -0.82 2.39 6.69
N TYR A 173 -0.71 1.89 7.91
CA TYR A 173 0.26 0.86 8.31
C TYR A 173 1.68 1.12 7.80
N ASN A 174 2.12 2.37 7.81
CA ASN A 174 3.38 2.86 7.25
C ASN A 174 3.48 2.82 5.70
N MET A 175 2.41 2.48 4.96
CA MET A 175 2.41 2.51 3.50
C MET A 175 2.03 3.91 2.99
N MET A 176 3.05 4.71 2.68
CA MET A 176 2.90 6.11 2.28
C MET A 176 2.92 6.28 0.75
N THR A 177 3.19 5.22 0.00
CA THR A 177 3.33 5.24 -1.46
C THR A 177 2.58 4.08 -2.10
N SER A 178 2.27 4.20 -3.38
CA SER A 178 1.73 3.12 -4.22
C SER A 178 2.82 2.23 -4.85
N ASN A 179 4.04 2.25 -4.34
CA ASN A 179 5.20 1.54 -4.91
C ASN A 179 4.95 0.05 -5.20
N ASN A 180 4.12 -0.63 -4.40
CA ASN A 180 3.79 -2.03 -4.64
C ASN A 180 3.08 -2.21 -5.99
N ALA A 181 2.11 -1.35 -6.31
CA ALA A 181 1.42 -1.38 -7.60
C ALA A 181 2.36 -0.98 -8.75
N GLU A 182 3.22 0.03 -8.54
CA GLU A 182 4.26 0.44 -9.49
C GLU A 182 5.27 -0.69 -9.75
N SER A 183 5.65 -1.45 -8.73
CA SER A 183 6.54 -2.60 -8.84
C SER A 183 5.92 -3.71 -9.69
N LEU A 184 4.61 -4.02 -9.52
CA LEU A 184 3.90 -4.93 -10.41
C LEU A 184 3.80 -4.40 -11.84
N ASN A 185 3.58 -3.11 -12.02
CA ASN A 185 3.61 -2.48 -13.32
C ASN A 185 4.97 -2.65 -14.02
N THR A 186 6.05 -2.65 -13.26
CA THR A 186 7.40 -2.88 -13.76
C THR A 186 7.63 -4.36 -14.07
N LEU A 187 7.16 -5.26 -13.21
CA LEU A 187 7.25 -6.71 -13.41
C LEU A 187 6.57 -7.12 -14.73
N PHE A 188 5.35 -6.62 -14.99
CA PHE A 188 4.58 -6.91 -16.19
C PHE A 188 4.87 -5.98 -17.39
N LYS A 189 6.02 -5.29 -17.39
CA LYS A 189 6.38 -4.33 -18.44
C LYS A 189 6.40 -4.95 -19.85
N LYS A 190 6.91 -6.18 -19.98
CA LYS A 190 6.96 -6.92 -21.24
C LYS A 190 5.58 -7.48 -21.61
N ASP A 191 4.84 -7.96 -20.63
CA ASP A 191 3.51 -8.56 -20.84
C ASP A 191 2.52 -7.54 -21.39
N ARG A 192 2.64 -6.26 -21.01
CA ARG A 192 1.82 -5.16 -21.53
C ARG A 192 2.00 -4.88 -23.03
N GLU A 193 2.98 -5.49 -23.68
CA GLU A 193 3.23 -5.43 -25.14
C GLU A 193 2.51 -6.59 -25.87
N LEU A 194 2.03 -7.60 -25.13
CA LEU A 194 1.35 -8.78 -25.66
C LEU A 194 -0.14 -8.52 -25.90
N PRO A 195 -0.80 -9.39 -26.70
CA PRO A 195 -2.26 -9.44 -26.74
C PRO A 195 -2.84 -9.64 -25.34
N ILE A 196 -4.04 -9.07 -25.10
CA ILE A 196 -4.67 -9.05 -23.77
C ILE A 196 -4.75 -10.43 -23.14
N LEU A 197 -5.17 -11.46 -23.89
CA LEU A 197 -5.30 -12.81 -23.38
C LEU A 197 -3.97 -13.38 -22.90
N ALA A 198 -2.92 -13.28 -23.72
CA ALA A 198 -1.59 -13.75 -23.35
C ALA A 198 -1.02 -12.98 -22.14
N MET A 199 -1.28 -11.68 -22.03
CA MET A 199 -0.93 -10.90 -20.85
C MET A 199 -1.64 -11.42 -19.58
N ILE A 200 -2.95 -11.69 -19.67
CA ILE A 200 -3.75 -12.22 -18.54
C ILE A 200 -3.22 -13.58 -18.10
N GLU A 201 -2.90 -14.46 -19.06
CA GLU A 201 -2.32 -15.78 -18.77
C GLU A 201 -0.97 -15.66 -18.06
N ASN A 202 -0.06 -14.83 -18.54
CA ASN A 202 1.22 -14.60 -17.89
C ASN A 202 1.07 -14.02 -16.47
N ILE A 203 0.13 -13.08 -16.28
CA ILE A 203 -0.18 -12.57 -14.93
C ILE A 203 -0.66 -13.72 -14.03
N ARG A 204 -1.61 -14.54 -14.49
CA ARG A 204 -2.14 -15.66 -13.73
C ARG A 204 -1.03 -16.67 -13.38
N ASP A 205 -0.19 -17.03 -14.33
CA ASP A 205 0.92 -17.97 -14.11
C ASP A 205 1.88 -17.45 -13.04
N LYS A 206 2.17 -16.13 -13.08
CA LYS A 206 3.01 -15.50 -12.08
C LYS A 206 2.36 -15.53 -10.70
N LEU A 207 1.04 -15.29 -10.61
CA LEU A 207 0.29 -15.38 -9.35
C LEU A 207 0.30 -16.82 -8.81
N GLN A 208 0.09 -17.82 -9.67
CA GLN A 208 0.16 -19.22 -9.29
C GLN A 208 1.51 -19.59 -8.69
N GLN A 209 2.61 -19.18 -9.35
CA GLN A 209 3.96 -19.40 -8.86
C GLN A 209 4.16 -18.73 -7.49
N TRP A 210 3.79 -17.45 -7.34
CA TRP A 210 3.93 -16.73 -6.07
C TRP A 210 3.13 -17.34 -4.93
N PHE A 211 1.91 -17.82 -5.20
CA PHE A 211 1.10 -18.47 -4.18
C PHE A 211 1.73 -19.80 -3.74
N HIS A 212 2.30 -20.56 -4.67
CA HIS A 212 3.04 -21.78 -4.33
C HIS A 212 4.28 -21.48 -3.49
N ASP A 213 5.18 -20.62 -3.99
CA ASP A 213 6.46 -20.34 -3.34
C ASP A 213 6.27 -19.77 -1.93
N ARG A 214 5.33 -18.83 -1.77
CA ARG A 214 5.06 -18.19 -0.48
C ARG A 214 4.32 -19.09 0.49
N ARG A 215 3.52 -20.02 0.01
CA ARG A 215 2.93 -21.08 0.83
C ARG A 215 4.02 -21.94 1.43
N GLU A 216 4.93 -22.47 0.62
CA GLU A 216 6.05 -23.28 1.07
C GLU A 216 6.94 -22.51 2.07
N GLU A 217 7.27 -21.26 1.75
CA GLU A 217 8.06 -20.40 2.62
C GLU A 217 7.35 -20.19 3.98
N SER A 218 6.07 -19.82 3.98
CA SER A 218 5.31 -19.57 5.20
C SER A 218 5.11 -20.82 6.06
N GLN A 219 4.94 -21.99 5.46
CA GLN A 219 4.80 -23.27 6.16
C GLN A 219 6.09 -23.71 6.80
N SER A 220 7.24 -23.44 6.18
CA SER A 220 8.55 -23.78 6.72
C SER A 220 8.97 -22.92 7.91
N TYR A 221 8.32 -21.78 8.14
CA TYR A 221 8.70 -20.81 9.16
C TYR A 221 7.95 -21.05 10.48
N ALA A 222 8.67 -21.23 11.58
CA ALA A 222 8.10 -21.67 12.86
C ALA A 222 7.79 -20.51 13.85
N SER A 223 8.34 -19.30 13.63
CA SER A 223 8.15 -18.19 14.57
C SER A 223 6.74 -17.58 14.49
N VAL A 224 6.32 -16.91 15.57
CA VAL A 224 5.00 -16.28 15.69
C VAL A 224 4.84 -15.10 14.70
N LEU A 225 5.86 -14.25 14.62
CA LEU A 225 5.92 -13.17 13.63
C LEU A 225 6.60 -13.64 12.34
N THR A 226 6.28 -13.01 11.22
CA THR A 226 6.95 -13.29 9.95
C THR A 226 8.40 -12.81 9.97
N PRO A 227 9.30 -13.32 9.10
CA PRO A 227 10.72 -12.94 9.07
C PRO A 227 10.95 -11.43 9.08
N ALA A 228 10.24 -10.69 8.23
CA ALA A 228 10.37 -9.24 8.15
C ALA A 228 9.94 -8.52 9.44
N GLN A 229 8.95 -9.04 10.15
CA GLN A 229 8.47 -8.47 11.40
C GLN A 229 9.34 -8.85 12.59
N GLU A 230 9.92 -10.06 12.60
CA GLU A 230 10.94 -10.46 13.58
C GLU A 230 12.16 -9.54 13.49
N ASP A 231 12.66 -9.27 12.28
CA ASP A 231 13.79 -8.35 12.08
C ASP A 231 13.47 -6.94 12.56
N LYS A 232 12.27 -6.44 12.24
CA LYS A 232 11.78 -5.13 12.72
C LYS A 232 11.71 -5.10 14.25
N LEU A 233 11.16 -6.14 14.88
CA LEU A 233 11.05 -6.23 16.34
C LEU A 233 12.43 -6.33 16.98
N PHE A 234 13.33 -7.11 16.44
CA PHE A 234 14.70 -7.27 16.92
C PHE A 234 15.46 -5.93 16.96
N LYS A 235 15.39 -5.16 15.87
CA LYS A 235 15.96 -3.80 15.82
C LYS A 235 15.34 -2.87 16.86
N THR A 236 14.06 -3.02 17.12
CA THR A 236 13.35 -2.21 18.12
C THR A 236 13.77 -2.58 19.55
N LEU A 237 14.00 -3.88 19.83
CA LEU A 237 14.46 -4.40 21.11
C LEU A 237 15.81 -3.79 21.54
N ASP A 238 16.75 -3.66 20.63
CA ASP A 238 18.08 -3.10 20.94
C ASP A 238 18.01 -1.66 21.45
N VAL A 239 17.08 -0.87 20.95
CA VAL A 239 16.85 0.50 21.41
C VAL A 239 16.01 0.50 22.69
N ALA A 240 15.01 -0.36 22.79
CA ALA A 240 14.09 -0.43 23.92
C ALA A 240 14.77 -0.79 25.25
N ARG A 241 15.84 -1.58 25.22
CA ARG A 241 16.63 -1.93 26.41
C ARG A 241 17.36 -0.75 27.07
N LYS A 242 17.45 0.39 26.38
CA LYS A 242 18.21 1.58 26.79
C LYS A 242 17.33 2.68 27.37
N VAL A 243 16.04 2.45 27.53
CA VAL A 243 15.09 3.44 28.06
C VAL A 243 14.58 3.06 29.45
N TYR A 244 14.25 4.08 30.24
CA TYR A 244 13.70 3.90 31.60
C TYR A 244 12.19 3.83 31.53
N VAL A 245 11.62 2.85 32.26
CA VAL A 245 10.18 2.62 32.34
C VAL A 245 9.74 2.77 33.80
N GLU A 246 8.74 3.62 34.03
CA GLU A 246 8.12 3.85 35.33
C GLU A 246 6.62 3.57 35.23
N PRO A 247 6.03 2.72 36.10
CA PRO A 247 4.61 2.50 36.12
C PRO A 247 3.87 3.77 36.61
N LEU A 248 2.81 4.17 35.91
CA LEU A 248 1.87 5.18 36.36
C LEU A 248 0.67 4.55 37.04
N ASP A 249 0.20 3.42 36.49
CA ASP A 249 -0.81 2.54 37.06
C ASP A 249 -0.62 1.10 36.52
N GLN A 250 -1.67 0.27 36.57
CA GLN A 250 -1.60 -1.14 36.17
C GLN A 250 -1.31 -1.33 34.66
N LEU A 251 -1.75 -0.41 33.79
CA LEU A 251 -1.71 -0.53 32.34
C LEU A 251 -0.99 0.62 31.64
N ARG A 252 -0.76 1.73 32.36
CA ARG A 252 -0.08 2.91 31.80
C ARG A 252 1.31 3.10 32.40
N PHE A 253 2.25 3.46 31.53
CA PHE A 253 3.68 3.56 31.86
C PHE A 253 4.27 4.82 31.26
N SER A 254 5.12 5.51 32.03
CA SER A 254 5.99 6.58 31.57
C SER A 254 7.31 5.98 31.07
N VAL A 255 7.72 6.33 29.87
CA VAL A 255 8.97 5.85 29.24
C VAL A 255 9.84 7.03 28.87
N ARG A 256 11.09 7.05 29.37
CA ARG A 256 12.00 8.18 29.22
C ARG A 256 13.37 7.76 28.72
N TYR A 257 13.95 8.58 27.84
CA TYR A 257 15.39 8.56 27.57
C TYR A 257 16.11 9.43 28.62
N ALA A 258 17.36 9.17 28.94
CA ALA A 258 18.12 9.70 30.08
C ALA A 258 18.03 11.21 30.40
N ARG A 259 17.55 12.07 29.49
CA ARG A 259 17.40 13.53 29.70
C ARG A 259 16.22 14.16 28.95
N ASN A 260 15.32 13.41 28.34
CA ASN A 260 14.26 13.92 27.49
C ASN A 260 12.87 13.74 28.09
N PHE A 261 11.90 14.47 27.53
CA PHE A 261 10.48 14.31 27.83
C PHE A 261 10.07 12.85 27.74
N GLY A 262 9.21 12.43 28.65
CA GLY A 262 8.68 11.08 28.70
C GLY A 262 7.57 10.88 27.68
N TYR A 263 7.44 9.64 27.23
CA TYR A 263 6.29 9.16 26.46
C TYR A 263 5.40 8.31 27.37
N ILE A 264 4.09 8.39 27.19
CA ILE A 264 3.14 7.54 27.92
C ILE A 264 2.72 6.42 26.99
N VAL A 265 2.83 5.18 27.48
CA VAL A 265 2.33 3.97 26.82
C VAL A 265 1.10 3.49 27.61
N ASP A 266 0.02 3.23 26.90
CA ASP A 266 -1.17 2.59 27.40
C ASP A 266 -1.30 1.21 26.75
N LEU A 267 -1.21 0.15 27.58
CA LEU A 267 -1.32 -1.23 27.14
C LEU A 267 -2.77 -1.68 26.93
N ASN A 268 -3.76 -0.97 27.53
CA ASN A 268 -5.17 -1.30 27.33
C ASN A 268 -5.60 -0.98 25.90
N ASP A 269 -5.23 0.20 25.42
CA ASP A 269 -5.62 0.70 24.12
C ASP A 269 -4.57 0.47 23.01
N ASN A 270 -3.43 -0.15 23.36
CA ASN A 270 -2.29 -0.32 22.48
C ASN A 270 -1.83 1.01 21.85
N THR A 271 -1.69 2.03 22.70
CA THR A 271 -1.30 3.37 22.27
C THR A 271 -0.01 3.87 22.93
N CYS A 272 0.62 4.84 22.30
CA CYS A 272 1.74 5.59 22.86
C CYS A 272 1.63 7.04 22.42
N THR A 273 2.00 7.99 23.29
CA THR A 273 1.98 9.40 22.93
C THR A 273 2.91 9.75 21.76
N CYS A 274 3.90 8.90 21.43
CA CYS A 274 4.67 9.02 20.17
C CYS A 274 3.85 8.69 18.91
N ARG A 275 2.63 8.18 19.04
CA ARG A 275 1.66 7.80 18.02
C ARG A 275 2.08 6.69 17.06
N ARG A 276 3.33 6.24 17.08
CA ARG A 276 3.81 5.18 16.16
C ARG A 276 3.10 3.84 16.41
N PHE A 277 2.85 3.49 17.69
CA PHE A 277 2.26 2.21 18.06
C PHE A 277 0.88 2.02 17.41
N GLN A 278 -0.04 2.95 17.62
CA GLN A 278 -1.39 2.88 17.08
C GLN A 278 -1.46 3.07 15.56
N LEU A 279 -0.60 3.92 14.98
CA LEU A 279 -0.63 4.20 13.55
C LEU A 279 -0.05 3.05 12.70
N GLU A 280 0.95 2.34 13.22
CA GLU A 280 1.52 1.17 12.54
C GLU A 280 0.85 -0.14 12.96
N SER A 281 0.04 -0.15 14.05
CA SER A 281 -0.46 -1.36 14.71
C SER A 281 0.67 -2.36 15.06
N PHE A 282 1.84 -1.80 15.37
CA PHE A 282 3.07 -2.50 15.70
C PHE A 282 3.76 -1.75 16.85
N PRO A 283 4.25 -2.45 17.89
CA PRO A 283 4.78 -1.79 19.07
C PRO A 283 5.98 -0.90 18.73
N CYS A 284 5.91 0.37 19.14
CA CYS A 284 7.04 1.28 19.07
C CYS A 284 8.09 0.93 20.13
N THR A 285 9.25 1.56 20.09
CA THR A 285 10.33 1.36 21.06
C THR A 285 9.86 1.50 22.50
N HIS A 286 8.95 2.45 22.78
CA HIS A 286 8.42 2.69 24.12
C HIS A 286 7.52 1.52 24.58
N ALA A 287 6.64 1.03 23.69
CA ALA A 287 5.77 -0.11 23.99
C ALA A 287 6.57 -1.41 24.19
N VAL A 288 7.63 -1.61 23.38
CA VAL A 288 8.55 -2.75 23.56
C VAL A 288 9.28 -2.68 24.90
N ALA A 289 9.74 -1.48 25.30
CA ALA A 289 10.39 -1.29 26.62
C ALA A 289 9.44 -1.63 27.76
N VAL A 290 8.16 -1.21 27.68
CA VAL A 290 7.13 -1.56 28.65
C VAL A 290 6.87 -3.08 28.67
N ALA A 291 6.81 -3.73 27.51
CA ALA A 291 6.66 -5.18 27.43
C ALA A 291 7.81 -5.90 28.17
N ILE A 292 9.07 -5.48 27.92
CA ILE A 292 10.24 -6.02 28.62
C ILE A 292 10.11 -5.80 30.13
N HIS A 293 9.77 -4.59 30.58
CA HIS A 293 9.61 -4.26 31.99
C HIS A 293 8.53 -5.12 32.69
N ARG A 294 7.47 -5.45 31.97
CA ARG A 294 6.36 -6.30 32.46
C ARG A 294 6.64 -7.79 32.30
N GLY A 295 7.74 -8.21 31.68
CA GLY A 295 8.00 -9.62 31.35
C GLY A 295 7.03 -10.18 30.30
N LEU A 296 6.41 -9.33 29.48
CA LEU A 296 5.53 -9.73 28.39
C LEU A 296 6.32 -9.99 27.11
N PRO A 297 5.98 -11.03 26.34
CA PRO A 297 6.58 -11.20 25.01
C PRO A 297 6.17 -10.04 24.09
N PRO A 298 7.11 -9.23 23.54
CA PRO A 298 6.75 -8.03 22.77
C PRO A 298 5.90 -8.30 21.54
N HIS A 299 5.95 -9.51 20.95
CA HIS A 299 5.12 -9.90 19.82
C HIS A 299 3.61 -9.89 20.14
N THR A 300 3.22 -10.02 21.42
CA THR A 300 1.81 -9.98 21.85
C THR A 300 1.17 -8.60 21.65
N LEU A 301 1.99 -7.57 21.51
CA LEU A 301 1.54 -6.21 21.20
C LEU A 301 1.42 -5.93 19.69
N CYS A 302 1.80 -6.87 18.84
CA CYS A 302 1.68 -6.74 17.39
C CYS A 302 0.26 -7.08 16.94
N SER A 303 -0.23 -6.37 15.91
CA SER A 303 -1.48 -6.75 15.25
C SER A 303 -1.36 -8.13 14.64
N VAL A 304 -2.47 -8.87 14.60
CA VAL A 304 -2.59 -10.19 13.96
C VAL A 304 -2.15 -10.20 12.50
N TYR A 305 -2.29 -9.07 11.80
CA TYR A 305 -1.85 -8.90 10.41
C TYR A 305 -0.34 -9.04 10.19
N TYR A 306 0.46 -9.18 11.25
CA TYR A 306 1.92 -9.37 11.22
C TYR A 306 2.33 -10.79 11.60
N MET A 307 1.36 -11.65 11.96
CA MET A 307 1.59 -13.01 12.42
C MET A 307 1.80 -13.98 11.25
N THR A 308 2.62 -15.00 11.49
CA THR A 308 2.91 -16.06 10.53
C THR A 308 1.64 -16.83 10.13
N ASP A 309 0.68 -17.00 11.04
CA ASP A 309 -0.59 -17.67 10.73
C ASP A 309 -1.43 -16.88 9.71
N TYR A 310 -1.42 -15.54 9.77
CA TYR A 310 -2.05 -14.69 8.76
C TYR A 310 -1.31 -14.77 7.42
N TRP A 311 0.02 -14.87 7.46
CA TRP A 311 0.81 -15.09 6.24
C TRP A 311 0.47 -16.43 5.58
N ARG A 312 0.37 -17.51 6.36
CA ARG A 312 -0.10 -18.82 5.87
C ARG A 312 -1.51 -18.77 5.30
N ALA A 313 -2.43 -18.12 6.02
CA ALA A 313 -3.82 -17.98 5.57
C ALA A 313 -3.95 -17.22 4.24
N ALA A 314 -3.08 -16.24 4.00
CA ALA A 314 -3.07 -15.48 2.75
C ALA A 314 -2.84 -16.35 1.50
N TYR A 315 -2.03 -17.41 1.62
CA TYR A 315 -1.62 -18.28 0.52
C TYR A 315 -2.13 -19.73 0.67
N ALA A 316 -3.11 -19.96 1.54
CA ALA A 316 -3.61 -21.31 1.84
C ALA A 316 -4.19 -22.02 0.63
N GLU A 317 -4.81 -21.29 -0.29
CA GLU A 317 -5.46 -21.85 -1.45
C GLU A 317 -4.54 -21.97 -2.67
N THR A 318 -4.80 -22.99 -3.50
CA THR A 318 -4.04 -23.20 -4.73
C THR A 318 -4.70 -22.47 -5.90
N ILE A 319 -3.90 -21.72 -6.65
CA ILE A 319 -4.32 -21.17 -7.95
C ILE A 319 -4.05 -22.24 -9.01
N PHE A 320 -5.09 -22.69 -9.70
CA PHE A 320 -4.99 -23.65 -10.78
C PHE A 320 -4.84 -22.94 -12.13
N HIS A 321 -4.36 -23.67 -13.13
CA HIS A 321 -4.40 -23.21 -14.51
C HIS A 321 -5.86 -23.10 -15.01
N VAL A 322 -6.07 -22.28 -16.02
CA VAL A 322 -7.39 -22.16 -16.66
C VAL A 322 -7.69 -23.46 -17.40
N PRO A 323 -8.89 -24.05 -17.23
CA PRO A 323 -9.30 -25.24 -18.01
C PRO A 323 -9.29 -24.95 -19.51
N ASN A 324 -9.33 -26.04 -20.33
CA ASN A 324 -9.46 -25.86 -21.76
C ASN A 324 -10.76 -25.16 -22.14
N GLU A 325 -10.77 -24.40 -23.24
CA GLU A 325 -11.95 -23.63 -23.70
C GLU A 325 -13.23 -24.46 -23.78
N VAL A 326 -13.13 -25.75 -24.13
CA VAL A 326 -14.27 -26.66 -24.20
C VAL A 326 -14.93 -26.95 -22.86
N GLU A 327 -14.25 -26.66 -21.77
CA GLU A 327 -14.72 -26.86 -20.39
C GLU A 327 -15.28 -25.55 -19.77
N TRP A 328 -15.27 -24.44 -20.54
CA TRP A 328 -15.72 -23.18 -20.01
C TRP A 328 -17.23 -23.06 -19.97
N GLU A 329 -17.78 -22.76 -18.83
CA GLU A 329 -19.15 -22.32 -18.65
C GLU A 329 -19.22 -20.80 -18.89
N VAL A 330 -19.64 -20.40 -20.09
CA VAL A 330 -19.78 -18.99 -20.44
C VAL A 330 -21.09 -18.45 -19.86
N PRO A 331 -21.06 -17.41 -18.99
CA PRO A 331 -22.28 -16.83 -18.45
C PRO A 331 -23.22 -16.29 -19.55
N ASP A 332 -24.53 -16.44 -19.36
CA ASP A 332 -25.55 -16.05 -20.34
C ASP A 332 -25.47 -14.58 -20.80
N HIS A 333 -25.02 -13.69 -19.94
CA HIS A 333 -24.85 -12.27 -20.29
C HIS A 333 -23.63 -11.99 -21.18
N ILE A 334 -22.70 -12.94 -21.29
CA ILE A 334 -21.51 -12.85 -22.15
C ILE A 334 -21.76 -13.47 -23.52
N LEU A 335 -22.59 -14.51 -23.60
CA LEU A 335 -22.91 -15.22 -24.86
C LEU A 335 -23.33 -14.29 -26.01
N PRO A 336 -24.14 -13.21 -25.80
CA PRO A 336 -24.52 -12.30 -26.87
C PRO A 336 -23.36 -11.45 -27.41
N LEU A 337 -22.21 -11.40 -26.71
CA LEU A 337 -21.07 -10.54 -27.04
C LEU A 337 -20.13 -11.17 -28.09
N ASN A 338 -20.48 -12.32 -28.66
CA ASN A 338 -19.66 -13.07 -29.65
C ASN A 338 -19.36 -12.24 -30.94
N ASN A 339 -20.13 -11.21 -31.22
CA ASN A 339 -19.96 -10.34 -32.39
C ASN A 339 -19.26 -9.03 -32.13
N LEU A 340 -18.61 -8.86 -30.98
CA LEU A 340 -17.86 -7.65 -30.69
C LEU A 340 -16.64 -7.54 -31.63
N LEU A 341 -16.61 -6.50 -32.43
CA LEU A 341 -15.44 -6.16 -33.22
C LEU A 341 -14.38 -5.51 -32.30
N PRO A 342 -13.09 -5.76 -32.59
CA PRO A 342 -12.04 -5.04 -31.89
C PRO A 342 -12.17 -3.53 -32.12
N PRO A 343 -11.76 -2.69 -31.15
CA PRO A 343 -11.86 -1.24 -31.28
C PRO A 343 -11.16 -0.74 -32.54
N ALA A 344 -11.73 0.26 -33.20
CA ALA A 344 -11.13 0.86 -34.39
C ALA A 344 -9.76 1.46 -34.02
N ILE A 345 -8.74 1.08 -34.79
CA ILE A 345 -7.39 1.61 -34.60
C ILE A 345 -7.34 2.99 -35.27
N GLY A 346 -7.42 4.05 -34.49
CA GLY A 346 -7.14 5.40 -34.98
C GLY A 346 -5.65 5.56 -35.36
N PRO A 347 -5.33 6.52 -36.24
CA PRO A 347 -3.93 6.84 -36.52
C PRO A 347 -3.21 7.20 -35.23
N ARG A 348 -2.05 6.58 -34.99
CA ARG A 348 -1.23 6.91 -33.82
C ARG A 348 -0.86 8.38 -33.86
N THR A 349 -1.34 9.18 -32.93
CA THR A 349 -0.77 10.51 -32.72
C THR A 349 0.72 10.38 -32.38
N PRO A 350 1.61 11.22 -32.96
CA PRO A 350 3.01 11.20 -32.60
C PRO A 350 3.16 11.34 -31.11
N GLY A 351 3.64 10.28 -30.43
CA GLY A 351 3.81 10.26 -28.99
C GLY A 351 4.85 11.31 -28.57
N ARG A 352 4.66 11.88 -27.38
CA ARG A 352 5.66 12.70 -26.69
C ARG A 352 7.00 11.96 -26.73
N THR A 353 8.07 12.67 -27.13
CA THR A 353 9.44 12.16 -27.10
C THR A 353 9.72 11.49 -25.76
N ARG A 354 10.33 10.29 -25.76
CA ARG A 354 10.68 9.54 -24.55
C ARG A 354 11.43 10.44 -23.57
N THR A 355 10.78 10.85 -22.50
CA THR A 355 11.50 11.32 -21.31
C THR A 355 11.97 10.08 -20.59
N SER A 356 13.27 9.97 -20.32
CA SER A 356 13.84 8.90 -19.53
C SER A 356 13.12 8.86 -18.16
N ARG A 357 12.76 7.64 -17.71
CA ARG A 357 12.26 7.42 -16.34
C ARG A 357 13.28 8.01 -15.38
N ILE A 358 12.82 8.80 -14.40
CA ILE A 358 13.66 9.22 -13.29
C ILE A 358 13.81 7.96 -12.40
N PRO A 359 15.03 7.39 -12.24
CA PRO A 359 15.24 6.23 -11.39
C PRO A 359 14.82 6.52 -9.96
N SER A 360 14.32 5.50 -9.22
CA SER A 360 14.07 5.62 -7.78
C SER A 360 15.40 5.76 -7.03
N THR A 361 15.38 6.39 -5.86
CA THR A 361 16.58 6.56 -5.02
C THR A 361 17.22 5.23 -4.59
N GLU A 362 16.48 4.14 -4.63
CA GLU A 362 16.95 2.77 -4.30
C GLU A 362 17.77 2.12 -5.44
N GLU A 363 17.61 2.60 -6.69
CA GLU A 363 18.40 2.13 -7.84
C GLU A 363 19.86 2.64 -7.84
N PHE A 364 20.21 3.54 -6.91
CA PHE A 364 21.55 4.11 -6.77
C PHE A 364 22.36 3.58 -5.58
N SER A 365 21.92 2.52 -4.91
CA SER A 365 22.75 1.85 -3.90
C SER A 365 23.86 1.09 -4.63
N PRO A 366 25.17 1.40 -4.38
CA PRO A 366 26.25 0.61 -4.96
C PRO A 366 26.18 -0.82 -4.42
N PRO A 367 26.56 -1.82 -5.23
CA PRO A 367 26.68 -3.18 -4.73
C PRO A 367 27.72 -3.22 -3.60
N SER A 368 27.30 -3.79 -2.47
CA SER A 368 28.12 -4.06 -1.29
C SER A 368 29.16 -5.12 -1.58
#